data_2e9f7269f9b5ba0c1074eaed27ece244
#
_entry.id   2e9f7269f9b5ba0c1074eaed27ece244
#
_cell.length_a   1.000
_cell.length_b   1.000
_cell.length_c   1.000
_cell.angle_alpha   90.00
_cell.angle_beta   90.00
_cell.angle_gamma   90.00
#
_symmetry.space_group_name_H-M   'P 1'
#
loop_
_entity.id
_entity.type
_entity.pdbx_description
1 polymer ?
#
loop_
_entity_poly.entity_id
_entity_poly.type
_entity_poly.pdbx_seq_one_letter_code
_entity_poly.pdbx_strand_id
1 'polypeptide(L)'
;MKRGQVSLLSCREWYAVEMPRPPRADEAFGIYHALNRGNLRATVFHKEGDYVAFEKILGEGLERYQIELLCYQLMPNHYHLVLRPLLDGELSRFMKWIGGTHTMRYHAHYHTQGLGHVYQQRFKSFPIQCDEHFLVVCRYVERNALRAGLVDQAEQWRWGSLWRWLQKPEPTPKLLSAWPISRLPNWTQRVNEALNDKEMEAVRRCAHRGQPYGNDEWAESEARRMNLESTMRPRGRPKKLLIKQNPIKET
;
A
#
# COMPACT_ATOMS: atom_id res chain seq x y z
N MET A 1 -54.16 37.74 -25.78
CA MET A 1 -52.96 36.96 -26.10
C MET A 1 -51.89 37.18 -25.01
N LYS A 2 -51.77 36.27 -24.02
CA LYS A 2 -50.77 36.31 -23.00
C LYS A 2 -49.65 35.35 -23.40
N ARG A 3 -48.46 35.86 -23.67
CA ARG A 3 -47.27 35.06 -23.97
C ARG A 3 -46.74 34.52 -22.63
N GLY A 4 -46.72 33.19 -22.52
CA GLY A 4 -46.09 32.49 -21.42
C GLY A 4 -44.56 32.68 -21.46
N GLN A 5 -44.00 33.13 -20.32
CA GLN A 5 -42.57 33.18 -20.08
C GLN A 5 -42.09 31.77 -19.69
N VAL A 6 -41.34 31.15 -20.64
CA VAL A 6 -40.63 29.90 -20.32
C VAL A 6 -39.36 30.28 -19.53
N SER A 7 -39.36 29.95 -18.25
CA SER A 7 -38.18 30.11 -17.40
C SER A 7 -37.06 29.18 -17.89
N LEU A 8 -35.99 29.76 -18.39
CA LEU A 8 -34.73 29.07 -18.64
C LEU A 8 -34.10 28.70 -17.28
N LEU A 9 -34.43 27.52 -16.78
CA LEU A 9 -33.68 26.91 -15.67
C LEU A 9 -32.23 26.71 -16.14
N SER A 10 -31.33 27.39 -15.46
CA SER A 10 -29.93 27.47 -15.80
C SER A 10 -29.26 26.09 -15.74
N CYS A 11 -28.51 25.79 -16.79
CA CYS A 11 -27.69 24.59 -16.97
C CYS A 11 -26.48 24.51 -16.00
N ARG A 12 -26.59 25.09 -14.80
CA ARG A 12 -25.48 25.24 -13.83
C ARG A 12 -25.49 24.25 -12.69
N GLU A 13 -26.44 23.34 -12.60
CA GLU A 13 -26.56 22.41 -11.44
C GLU A 13 -26.05 20.97 -11.70
N TRP A 14 -25.41 20.71 -12.82
CA TRP A 14 -24.81 19.40 -13.09
C TRP A 14 -23.28 19.42 -12.98
N TYR A 15 -22.70 20.27 -12.15
CA TYR A 15 -21.35 19.96 -11.69
C TYR A 15 -21.47 18.77 -10.75
N ALA A 16 -21.14 17.59 -11.30
CA ALA A 16 -20.86 16.42 -10.50
C ALA A 16 -19.95 16.87 -9.36
N VAL A 17 -20.45 16.77 -8.12
CA VAL A 17 -19.60 16.88 -6.93
C VAL A 17 -18.53 15.82 -7.17
N GLU A 18 -17.34 16.22 -7.62
CA GLU A 18 -16.18 15.36 -7.61
C GLU A 18 -16.04 14.91 -6.17
N MET A 19 -16.53 13.71 -5.88
CA MET A 19 -16.30 13.11 -4.57
C MET A 19 -14.79 12.96 -4.44
N PRO A 20 -14.12 13.76 -3.63
CA PRO A 20 -12.68 13.63 -3.45
C PRO A 20 -12.42 12.19 -3.03
N ARG A 21 -11.39 11.57 -3.62
CA ARG A 21 -11.01 10.22 -3.19
C ARG A 21 -10.80 10.24 -1.69
N PRO A 22 -11.35 9.26 -0.96
CA PRO A 22 -11.20 9.23 0.49
C PRO A 22 -9.72 9.39 0.87
N PRO A 23 -9.42 10.17 1.92
CA PRO A 23 -8.07 10.29 2.43
C PRO A 23 -7.52 8.90 2.73
N ARG A 24 -6.22 8.71 2.62
CA ARG A 24 -5.58 7.48 3.06
C ARG A 24 -5.49 7.48 4.57
N ALA A 25 -5.56 6.29 5.15
CA ALA A 25 -5.11 6.08 6.52
C ALA A 25 -3.63 6.51 6.63
N ASP A 26 -3.34 7.47 7.46
CA ASP A 26 -2.01 8.07 7.61
C ASP A 26 -1.91 8.80 8.94
N GLU A 27 -1.96 8.03 10.02
CA GLU A 27 -1.90 8.53 11.39
C GLU A 27 -0.61 8.11 12.06
N ALA A 28 -0.13 8.95 12.97
CA ALA A 28 1.06 8.70 13.77
C ALA A 28 0.96 7.37 14.53
N PHE A 29 2.09 6.67 14.62
CA PHE A 29 2.26 5.38 15.29
C PHE A 29 1.44 4.21 14.74
N GLY A 30 0.60 4.43 13.72
CA GLY A 30 -0.03 3.35 12.95
C GLY A 30 1.01 2.57 12.14
N ILE A 31 0.79 1.28 11.94
CA ILE A 31 1.65 0.46 11.07
C ILE A 31 0.94 0.27 9.74
N TYR A 32 1.66 0.51 8.65
CA TYR A 32 1.09 0.45 7.31
C TYR A 32 1.95 -0.40 6.39
N HIS A 33 1.30 -1.27 5.63
CA HIS A 33 1.93 -1.82 4.43
C HIS A 33 1.68 -0.87 3.27
N ALA A 34 2.74 -0.38 2.65
CA ALA A 34 2.69 0.48 1.48
C ALA A 34 3.38 -0.20 0.29
N LEU A 35 2.83 -0.05 -0.91
CA LEU A 35 3.38 -0.65 -2.13
C LEU A 35 3.14 0.24 -3.35
N ASN A 36 4.04 0.12 -4.33
CA ASN A 36 3.83 0.67 -5.66
C ASN A 36 4.37 -0.29 -6.72
N ARG A 37 3.82 -0.21 -7.93
CA ARG A 37 4.16 -1.11 -9.03
C ARG A 37 4.38 -0.33 -10.32
N GLY A 38 5.35 -0.80 -11.11
CA GLY A 38 5.65 -0.26 -12.42
C GLY A 38 4.43 -0.25 -13.35
N ASN A 39 4.35 0.79 -14.18
CA ASN A 39 3.28 0.93 -15.16
C ASN A 39 3.25 -0.30 -16.08
N LEU A 40 2.05 -0.78 -16.42
CA LEU A 40 1.84 -2.02 -17.18
C LEU A 40 2.61 -3.24 -16.61
N ARG A 41 2.94 -3.22 -15.33
CA ARG A 41 3.80 -4.21 -14.63
C ARG A 41 5.23 -4.26 -15.18
N ALA A 42 5.66 -3.20 -15.88
CA ALA A 42 7.02 -3.10 -16.39
C ALA A 42 8.05 -3.16 -15.27
N THR A 43 9.21 -3.69 -15.59
CA THR A 43 10.39 -3.70 -14.72
C THR A 43 10.80 -2.26 -14.41
N VAL A 44 11.07 -1.97 -13.14
CA VAL A 44 11.55 -0.67 -12.65
C VAL A 44 12.92 -0.75 -12.01
N PHE A 45 13.43 -1.97 -11.79
CA PHE A 45 14.78 -2.27 -11.35
C PHE A 45 15.39 -3.28 -12.30
N HIS A 46 16.17 -2.82 -13.29
CA HIS A 46 16.70 -3.62 -14.38
C HIS A 46 18.06 -4.27 -14.03
N LYS A 47 18.82 -3.64 -13.15
CA LYS A 47 20.17 -4.05 -12.73
C LYS A 47 20.42 -3.72 -11.26
N GLU A 48 21.43 -4.30 -10.66
CA GLU A 48 21.78 -4.10 -9.24
C GLU A 48 21.89 -2.61 -8.85
N GLY A 49 22.47 -1.78 -9.71
CA GLY A 49 22.60 -0.35 -9.47
C GLY A 49 21.27 0.38 -9.28
N ASP A 50 20.17 -0.12 -9.85
CA ASP A 50 18.84 0.49 -9.68
C ASP A 50 18.31 0.23 -8.26
N TYR A 51 18.52 -0.97 -7.74
CA TYR A 51 18.17 -1.31 -6.37
C TYR A 51 19.00 -0.50 -5.36
N VAL A 52 20.32 -0.41 -5.59
CA VAL A 52 21.21 0.43 -4.75
C VAL A 52 20.75 1.88 -4.75
N ALA A 53 20.40 2.42 -5.92
CA ALA A 53 19.89 3.78 -6.04
C ALA A 53 18.57 3.97 -5.28
N PHE A 54 17.70 2.97 -5.29
CA PHE A 54 16.43 3.05 -4.54
C PHE A 54 16.65 2.92 -3.02
N GLU A 55 17.53 2.03 -2.56
CA GLU A 55 17.91 1.95 -1.14
C GLU A 55 18.51 3.28 -0.65
N LYS A 56 19.29 3.98 -1.50
CA LYS A 56 19.78 5.34 -1.19
C LYS A 56 18.63 6.34 -1.06
N ILE A 57 17.64 6.29 -1.97
CA ILE A 57 16.43 7.13 -1.87
C ILE A 57 15.66 6.82 -0.59
N LEU A 58 15.53 5.55 -0.18
CA LEU A 58 14.91 5.19 1.09
C LEU A 58 15.67 5.83 2.26
N GLY A 59 17.01 5.73 2.29
CA GLY A 59 17.84 6.37 3.33
C GLY A 59 17.64 7.87 3.39
N GLU A 60 17.75 8.57 2.25
CA GLU A 60 17.52 10.02 2.16
C GLU A 60 16.09 10.41 2.64
N GLY A 61 15.10 9.55 2.35
CA GLY A 61 13.72 9.76 2.81
C GLY A 61 13.56 9.56 4.32
N LEU A 62 14.20 8.55 4.90
CA LEU A 62 14.17 8.27 6.34
C LEU A 62 14.88 9.38 7.16
N GLU A 63 15.90 10.01 6.61
CA GLU A 63 16.54 11.19 7.23
C GLU A 63 15.62 12.43 7.17
N ARG A 64 14.79 12.54 6.15
CA ARG A 64 13.95 13.71 5.87
C ARG A 64 12.62 13.71 6.58
N TYR A 65 12.02 12.54 6.80
CA TYR A 65 10.66 12.38 7.30
C TYR A 65 10.65 11.62 8.62
N GLN A 66 9.71 11.96 9.48
CA GLN A 66 9.52 11.30 10.78
C GLN A 66 8.78 9.95 10.58
N ILE A 67 9.49 8.98 10.03
CA ILE A 67 8.93 7.67 9.68
C ILE A 67 9.96 6.56 9.89
N GLU A 68 9.51 5.41 10.32
CA GLU A 68 10.32 4.21 10.52
C GLU A 68 10.03 3.18 9.44
N LEU A 69 11.09 2.57 8.91
CA LEU A 69 11.00 1.43 8.00
C LEU A 69 11.22 0.14 8.78
N LEU A 70 10.15 -0.64 8.95
CA LEU A 70 10.16 -1.87 9.74
C LEU A 70 10.53 -3.10 8.89
N CYS A 71 10.04 -3.14 7.64
CA CYS A 71 10.27 -4.25 6.73
C CYS A 71 10.16 -3.75 5.28
N TYR A 72 10.92 -4.33 4.34
CA TYR A 72 10.80 -4.00 2.92
C TYR A 72 11.22 -5.14 2.01
N GLN A 73 10.78 -5.07 0.77
CA GLN A 73 11.20 -5.95 -0.32
C GLN A 73 11.12 -5.20 -1.64
N LEU A 74 12.25 -5.10 -2.34
CA LEU A 74 12.29 -4.56 -3.70
C LEU A 74 12.24 -5.72 -4.68
N MET A 75 11.25 -5.70 -5.56
CA MET A 75 11.03 -6.70 -6.61
C MET A 75 11.29 -6.07 -7.97
N PRO A 76 11.61 -6.80 -9.02
CA PRO A 76 11.97 -6.20 -10.32
C PRO A 76 10.98 -5.15 -10.82
N ASN A 77 9.69 -5.29 -10.55
CA ASN A 77 8.65 -4.40 -11.07
C ASN A 77 7.77 -3.74 -10.00
N HIS A 78 8.08 -3.89 -8.72
CA HIS A 78 7.33 -3.28 -7.62
C HIS A 78 8.14 -3.31 -6.32
N TYR A 79 7.66 -2.60 -5.31
CA TYR A 79 8.23 -2.68 -3.97
C TYR A 79 7.15 -2.74 -2.90
N HIS A 80 7.49 -3.35 -1.78
CA HIS A 80 6.70 -3.42 -0.55
C HIS A 80 7.47 -2.77 0.58
N LEU A 81 6.82 -1.92 1.36
CA LEU A 81 7.36 -1.27 2.55
C LEU A 81 6.39 -1.47 3.71
N VAL A 82 6.87 -1.82 4.89
CA VAL A 82 6.11 -1.76 6.14
C VAL A 82 6.65 -0.60 6.93
N LEU A 83 5.81 0.39 7.18
CA LEU A 83 6.19 1.71 7.66
C LEU A 83 5.40 2.07 8.93
N ARG A 84 6.04 2.83 9.82
CA ARG A 84 5.39 3.45 10.98
C ARG A 84 5.69 4.94 10.98
N PRO A 85 4.76 5.82 10.56
CA PRO A 85 4.91 7.26 10.69
C PRO A 85 4.89 7.66 12.18
N LEU A 86 5.71 8.65 12.55
CA LEU A 86 5.77 9.19 13.90
C LEU A 86 4.93 10.46 14.06
N LEU A 87 4.44 11.03 12.95
CA LEU A 87 3.52 12.16 12.89
C LEU A 87 2.44 11.89 11.84
N ASP A 88 1.28 12.51 12.00
CA ASP A 88 0.18 12.42 11.06
C ASP A 88 0.56 12.96 9.67
N GLY A 89 0.19 12.23 8.61
CA GLY A 89 0.46 12.61 7.23
C GLY A 89 1.86 12.27 6.72
N GLU A 90 2.77 11.78 7.58
CA GLU A 90 4.16 11.49 7.18
C GLU A 90 4.26 10.29 6.22
N LEU A 91 3.39 9.30 6.32
CA LEU A 91 3.33 8.20 5.36
C LEU A 91 3.10 8.73 3.93
N SER A 92 2.12 9.60 3.77
CA SER A 92 1.78 10.17 2.46
C SER A 92 2.88 11.06 1.90
N ARG A 93 3.51 11.89 2.76
CA ARG A 93 4.63 12.75 2.38
C ARG A 93 5.85 11.94 1.94
N PHE A 94 6.24 10.96 2.76
CA PHE A 94 7.33 10.05 2.47
C PHE A 94 7.11 9.29 1.16
N MET A 95 5.97 8.63 1.00
CA MET A 95 5.65 7.84 -0.19
C MET A 95 5.56 8.68 -1.46
N LYS A 96 5.05 9.93 -1.35
CA LYS A 96 5.05 10.89 -2.46
C LYS A 96 6.47 11.26 -2.85
N TRP A 97 7.32 11.52 -1.87
CA TRP A 97 8.69 11.96 -2.10
C TRP A 97 9.54 10.84 -2.70
N ILE A 98 9.55 9.62 -2.12
CA ILE A 98 10.34 8.51 -2.67
C ILE A 98 9.88 8.14 -4.10
N GLY A 99 8.56 8.10 -4.34
CA GLY A 99 8.03 7.81 -5.67
C GLY A 99 8.38 8.87 -6.71
N GLY A 100 8.30 10.16 -6.35
CA GLY A 100 8.69 11.28 -7.19
C GLY A 100 10.18 11.32 -7.48
N THR A 101 11.01 11.17 -6.43
CA THR A 101 12.47 11.15 -6.55
C THR A 101 12.95 9.99 -7.41
N HIS A 102 12.41 8.77 -7.18
CA HIS A 102 12.74 7.63 -8.01
C HIS A 102 12.33 7.86 -9.47
N THR A 103 11.12 8.36 -9.72
CA THR A 103 10.66 8.66 -11.09
C THR A 103 11.58 9.65 -11.81
N MET A 104 11.98 10.74 -11.15
CA MET A 104 12.90 11.71 -11.73
C MET A 104 14.26 11.08 -12.06
N ARG A 105 14.86 10.35 -11.08
CA ARG A 105 16.17 9.71 -11.25
C ARG A 105 16.13 8.60 -12.30
N TYR A 106 15.04 7.83 -12.35
CA TYR A 106 14.80 6.80 -13.36
C TYR A 106 14.78 7.40 -14.77
N HIS A 107 13.95 8.42 -14.99
CA HIS A 107 13.86 9.09 -16.30
C HIS A 107 15.17 9.73 -16.72
N ALA A 108 15.89 10.36 -15.79
CA ALA A 108 17.20 10.94 -16.08
C ALA A 108 18.23 9.85 -16.47
N HIS A 109 18.23 8.72 -15.76
CA HIS A 109 19.19 7.62 -16.00
C HIS A 109 18.89 6.87 -17.31
N TYR A 110 17.61 6.60 -17.59
CA TYR A 110 17.20 5.82 -18.76
C TYR A 110 16.81 6.67 -19.97
N HIS A 111 16.96 8.00 -19.89
CA HIS A 111 16.60 8.95 -20.96
C HIS A 111 15.16 8.77 -21.46
N THR A 112 14.22 8.55 -20.53
CA THR A 112 12.80 8.27 -20.81
C THR A 112 11.87 9.43 -20.46
N GLN A 113 12.39 10.67 -20.38
CA GLN A 113 11.58 11.86 -20.12
C GLN A 113 10.50 11.99 -21.20
N GLY A 114 9.26 12.21 -20.77
CA GLY A 114 8.12 12.35 -21.68
C GLY A 114 7.47 11.03 -22.14
N LEU A 115 8.04 9.86 -21.81
CA LEU A 115 7.49 8.56 -22.22
C LEU A 115 6.40 8.02 -21.26
N GLY A 116 5.87 8.85 -20.35
CA GLY A 116 4.78 8.48 -19.45
C GLY A 116 5.21 8.18 -18.03
N HIS A 117 4.33 7.48 -17.29
CA HIS A 117 4.52 7.23 -15.87
C HIS A 117 5.35 5.98 -15.62
N VAL A 118 6.34 6.06 -14.69
CA VAL A 118 7.09 4.89 -14.21
C VAL A 118 6.18 3.97 -13.40
N TYR A 119 5.27 4.51 -12.59
CA TYR A 119 4.35 3.74 -11.75
C TYR A 119 2.91 3.80 -12.26
N GLN A 120 2.14 2.71 -12.08
CA GLN A 120 0.75 2.58 -12.53
C GLN A 120 -0.17 3.68 -12.00
N GLN A 121 0.02 4.06 -10.73
CA GLN A 121 -0.81 5.02 -10.00
C GLN A 121 -0.10 5.46 -8.73
N ARG A 122 -0.78 6.29 -7.91
CA ARG A 122 -0.31 6.57 -6.56
C ARG A 122 -0.11 5.26 -5.79
N PHE A 123 0.82 5.23 -4.83
CA PHE A 123 1.03 4.07 -3.95
C PHE A 123 -0.29 3.58 -3.33
N LYS A 124 -0.36 2.31 -3.01
CA LYS A 124 -1.42 1.70 -2.19
C LYS A 124 -0.91 1.51 -0.78
N SER A 125 -1.79 1.61 0.20
CA SER A 125 -1.48 1.29 1.60
C SER A 125 -2.69 0.72 2.30
N PHE A 126 -2.43 -0.03 3.38
CA PHE A 126 -3.45 -0.46 4.33
C PHE A 126 -2.85 -0.52 5.74
N PRO A 127 -3.64 -0.21 6.79
CA PRO A 127 -3.21 -0.32 8.17
C PRO A 127 -3.15 -1.78 8.63
N ILE A 128 -2.24 -2.07 9.56
CA ILE A 128 -1.96 -3.41 10.09
C ILE A 128 -2.09 -3.37 11.61
N GLN A 129 -2.81 -4.33 12.20
CA GLN A 129 -2.83 -4.53 13.64
C GLN A 129 -1.45 -4.96 14.16
N CYS A 130 -1.01 -4.33 15.27
CA CYS A 130 0.31 -4.56 15.86
C CYS A 130 0.32 -5.78 16.78
N ASP A 131 0.17 -6.96 16.20
CA ASP A 131 0.20 -8.27 16.86
C ASP A 131 0.75 -9.32 15.86
N GLU A 132 0.27 -10.57 15.93
CA GLU A 132 0.61 -11.60 14.95
C GLU A 132 0.30 -11.22 13.50
N HIS A 133 -0.68 -10.33 13.24
CA HIS A 133 -0.98 -9.85 11.88
C HIS A 133 0.19 -9.05 11.29
N PHE A 134 0.90 -8.29 12.12
CA PHE A 134 2.14 -7.63 11.71
C PHE A 134 3.19 -8.66 11.25
N LEU A 135 3.38 -9.74 12.01
CA LEU A 135 4.32 -10.80 11.64
C LEU A 135 3.92 -11.49 10.33
N VAL A 136 2.62 -11.74 10.12
CA VAL A 136 2.11 -12.31 8.85
C VAL A 136 2.42 -11.40 7.67
N VAL A 137 2.21 -10.08 7.80
CA VAL A 137 2.51 -9.14 6.72
C VAL A 137 4.02 -9.05 6.47
N CYS A 138 4.87 -8.99 7.51
CA CYS A 138 6.32 -8.98 7.33
C CYS A 138 6.79 -10.27 6.65
N ARG A 139 6.27 -11.43 7.05
CA ARG A 139 6.54 -12.72 6.40
C ARG A 139 6.10 -12.72 4.93
N TYR A 140 4.92 -12.20 4.63
CA TYR A 140 4.44 -12.04 3.26
C TYR A 140 5.38 -11.16 2.43
N VAL A 141 5.86 -10.06 2.98
CA VAL A 141 6.77 -9.12 2.31
C VAL A 141 8.12 -9.78 2.06
N GLU A 142 8.77 -10.31 3.11
CA GLU A 142 10.12 -10.88 3.02
C GLU A 142 10.20 -12.15 2.17
N ARG A 143 9.08 -12.92 2.08
CA ARG A 143 8.98 -14.11 1.24
C ARG A 143 8.74 -13.81 -0.25
N ASN A 144 8.52 -12.56 -0.65
CA ASN A 144 8.03 -12.24 -2.00
C ASN A 144 8.96 -12.71 -3.12
N ALA A 145 10.28 -12.57 -2.94
CA ALA A 145 11.28 -13.02 -3.93
C ALA A 145 11.32 -14.54 -4.06
N LEU A 146 11.31 -15.27 -2.94
CA LEU A 146 11.22 -16.73 -2.92
C LEU A 146 9.92 -17.21 -3.58
N ARG A 147 8.78 -16.60 -3.25
CA ARG A 147 7.48 -16.92 -3.87
C ARG A 147 7.45 -16.64 -5.38
N ALA A 148 8.23 -15.68 -5.84
CA ALA A 148 8.37 -15.35 -7.27
C ALA A 148 9.40 -16.22 -8.01
N GLY A 149 10.07 -17.16 -7.32
CA GLY A 149 11.10 -18.02 -7.90
C GLY A 149 12.39 -17.28 -8.28
N LEU A 150 12.67 -16.13 -7.64
CA LEU A 150 13.88 -15.35 -7.89
C LEU A 150 15.07 -15.85 -7.07
N VAL A 151 14.81 -16.57 -5.99
CA VAL A 151 15.79 -17.20 -5.10
C VAL A 151 15.20 -18.49 -4.54
N ASP A 152 16.06 -19.39 -4.06
CA ASP A 152 15.67 -20.66 -3.44
C ASP A 152 15.35 -20.52 -1.96
N GLN A 153 15.90 -19.49 -1.31
CA GLN A 153 15.66 -19.13 0.10
C GLN A 153 15.48 -17.62 0.24
N ALA A 154 14.55 -17.18 1.08
CA ALA A 154 14.17 -15.76 1.17
C ALA A 154 15.33 -14.84 1.56
N GLU A 155 16.22 -15.30 2.46
CA GLU A 155 17.42 -14.59 2.92
C GLU A 155 18.47 -14.38 1.84
N GLN A 156 18.41 -15.10 0.72
CA GLN A 156 19.31 -14.91 -0.42
C GLN A 156 18.98 -13.65 -1.22
N TRP A 157 17.75 -13.12 -1.07
CA TRP A 157 17.35 -11.92 -1.80
C TRP A 157 17.91 -10.66 -1.15
N ARG A 158 19.04 -10.16 -1.72
CA ARG A 158 19.78 -9.01 -1.19
C ARG A 158 18.93 -7.73 -1.03
N TRP A 159 17.91 -7.54 -1.83
CA TRP A 159 17.10 -6.33 -1.91
C TRP A 159 15.86 -6.37 -1.00
N GLY A 160 16.03 -6.94 0.19
CA GLY A 160 14.98 -7.10 1.19
C GLY A 160 15.48 -6.97 2.62
N SER A 161 14.54 -6.69 3.53
CA SER A 161 14.82 -6.48 4.94
C SER A 161 15.36 -7.73 5.63
N LEU A 162 14.96 -8.94 5.23
CA LEU A 162 15.46 -10.18 5.83
C LEU A 162 16.97 -10.33 5.61
N TRP A 163 17.43 -10.18 4.36
CA TRP A 163 18.85 -10.21 4.04
C TRP A 163 19.61 -9.15 4.84
N ARG A 164 19.14 -7.91 4.83
CA ARG A 164 19.76 -6.77 5.51
C ARG A 164 19.83 -6.98 7.02
N TRP A 165 18.78 -7.48 7.65
CA TRP A 165 18.73 -7.78 9.09
C TRP A 165 19.76 -8.83 9.53
N LEU A 166 20.07 -9.79 8.64
CA LEU A 166 21.07 -10.82 8.91
C LEU A 166 22.52 -10.30 8.80
N GLN A 167 22.74 -9.16 8.11
CA GLN A 167 24.07 -8.55 8.04
C GLN A 167 24.42 -7.86 9.36
N LYS A 168 25.65 -8.08 9.83
CA LYS A 168 26.15 -7.42 11.04
C LYS A 168 27.59 -6.97 10.81
N PRO A 169 27.86 -5.65 10.76
CA PRO A 169 26.90 -4.54 10.94
C PRO A 169 25.90 -4.43 9.77
N GLU A 170 24.78 -3.74 10.01
CA GLU A 170 23.81 -3.42 8.94
C GLU A 170 24.50 -2.59 7.86
N PRO A 171 24.28 -2.90 6.56
CA PRO A 171 24.87 -2.13 5.46
C PRO A 171 24.41 -0.68 5.43
N THR A 172 25.29 0.20 4.94
CA THR A 172 24.97 1.62 4.71
C THR A 172 24.21 1.79 3.37
N PRO A 173 23.18 2.68 3.34
CA PRO A 173 22.60 3.42 4.47
C PRO A 173 21.88 2.50 5.45
N LYS A 174 21.88 2.83 6.74
CA LYS A 174 21.06 2.13 7.73
C LYS A 174 19.59 2.44 7.45
N LEU A 175 18.79 1.39 7.20
CA LEU A 175 17.40 1.55 6.79
C LEU A 175 16.41 1.04 7.84
N LEU A 176 16.74 -0.02 8.57
CA LEU A 176 15.77 -0.72 9.40
C LEU A 176 15.67 -0.13 10.80
N SER A 177 14.44 0.14 11.21
CA SER A 177 14.08 0.44 12.60
C SER A 177 13.74 -0.83 13.37
N ALA A 178 13.79 -0.75 14.71
CA ALA A 178 13.38 -1.85 15.57
C ALA A 178 11.89 -2.17 15.38
N TRP A 179 11.56 -3.45 15.37
CA TRP A 179 10.19 -3.89 15.29
C TRP A 179 9.43 -3.59 16.59
N PRO A 180 8.14 -3.27 16.54
CA PRO A 180 7.32 -3.01 17.74
C PRO A 180 7.07 -4.27 18.57
N ILE A 181 7.19 -5.45 17.98
CA ILE A 181 7.13 -6.75 18.62
C ILE A 181 8.37 -7.58 18.28
N SER A 182 8.80 -8.44 19.17
CA SER A 182 10.00 -9.24 18.98
C SER A 182 9.87 -10.19 17.78
N ARG A 183 10.91 -10.28 16.97
CA ARG A 183 11.01 -11.36 15.98
C ARG A 183 11.08 -12.71 16.68
N LEU A 184 10.40 -13.68 16.11
CA LEU A 184 10.47 -15.06 16.62
C LEU A 184 11.89 -15.63 16.40
N PRO A 185 12.40 -16.46 17.32
CA PRO A 185 13.75 -17.02 17.21
C PRO A 185 14.04 -17.74 15.88
N ASN A 186 13.04 -18.41 15.31
CA ASN A 186 13.11 -19.13 14.04
C ASN A 186 12.56 -18.32 12.85
N TRP A 187 12.70 -16.98 12.89
CA TRP A 187 12.07 -16.09 11.90
C TRP A 187 12.44 -16.45 10.46
N THR A 188 13.72 -16.64 10.13
CA THR A 188 14.19 -17.00 8.78
C THR A 188 13.52 -18.28 8.30
N GLN A 189 13.45 -19.32 9.13
CA GLN A 189 12.75 -20.56 8.81
C GLN A 189 11.28 -20.29 8.48
N ARG A 190 10.60 -19.53 9.33
CA ARG A 190 9.18 -19.16 9.10
C ARG A 190 8.95 -18.37 7.82
N VAL A 191 9.88 -17.51 7.42
CA VAL A 191 9.77 -16.78 6.15
C VAL A 191 9.90 -17.77 4.97
N ASN A 192 10.72 -18.79 5.08
CA ASN A 192 10.87 -19.81 4.02
C ASN A 192 9.68 -20.76 3.92
N GLU A 193 8.91 -20.93 5.00
CA GLU A 193 7.67 -21.70 4.96
C GLU A 193 6.56 -20.92 4.23
N ALA A 194 5.71 -21.59 3.46
CA ALA A 194 4.58 -20.94 2.80
C ALA A 194 3.56 -20.40 3.83
N LEU A 195 3.02 -19.21 3.58
CA LEU A 195 1.81 -18.78 4.26
C LEU A 195 0.67 -19.72 3.87
N ASN A 196 -0.28 -19.92 4.77
CA ASN A 196 -1.49 -20.62 4.39
C ASN A 196 -2.33 -19.77 3.40
N ASP A 197 -3.20 -20.43 2.62
CA ASP A 197 -3.95 -19.77 1.57
C ASP A 197 -4.85 -18.65 2.11
N LYS A 198 -5.43 -18.82 3.30
CA LYS A 198 -6.29 -17.81 3.94
C LYS A 198 -5.51 -16.54 4.29
N GLU A 199 -4.34 -16.67 4.91
CA GLU A 199 -3.45 -15.54 5.23
C GLU A 199 -3.03 -14.81 3.95
N MET A 200 -2.57 -15.56 2.95
CA MET A 200 -2.13 -14.99 1.67
C MET A 200 -3.26 -14.24 0.96
N GLU A 201 -4.45 -14.82 0.91
CA GLU A 201 -5.61 -14.19 0.28
C GLU A 201 -6.06 -12.94 1.05
N ALA A 202 -6.07 -12.99 2.38
CA ALA A 202 -6.41 -11.86 3.23
C ALA A 202 -5.46 -10.68 3.02
N VAL A 203 -4.14 -10.89 3.08
CA VAL A 203 -3.14 -9.83 2.82
C VAL A 203 -3.28 -9.26 1.41
N ARG A 204 -3.47 -10.11 0.39
CA ARG A 204 -3.68 -9.66 -0.99
C ARG A 204 -4.95 -8.83 -1.15
N ARG A 205 -6.04 -9.24 -0.49
CA ARG A 205 -7.31 -8.49 -0.47
C ARG A 205 -7.10 -7.11 0.15
N CYS A 206 -6.43 -7.03 1.31
CA CYS A 206 -6.11 -5.75 1.95
C CYS A 206 -5.22 -4.88 1.06
N ALA A 207 -4.17 -5.42 0.46
CA ALA A 207 -3.30 -4.71 -0.48
C ALA A 207 -4.05 -4.20 -1.74
N HIS A 208 -5.08 -4.92 -2.18
CA HIS A 208 -5.88 -4.53 -3.32
C HIS A 208 -6.91 -3.46 -2.98
N ARG A 209 -7.52 -3.53 -1.81
CA ARG A 209 -8.67 -2.71 -1.40
C ARG A 209 -8.30 -1.52 -0.50
N GLY A 210 -7.18 -1.57 0.20
CA GLY A 210 -6.79 -0.61 1.23
C GLY A 210 -7.53 -0.81 2.56
N GLN A 211 -8.12 -2.00 2.80
CA GLN A 211 -8.83 -2.30 4.03
C GLN A 211 -7.85 -2.68 5.16
N PRO A 212 -8.16 -2.37 6.43
CA PRO A 212 -7.35 -2.76 7.57
C PRO A 212 -7.12 -4.27 7.62
N TYR A 213 -5.92 -4.71 8.03
CA TYR A 213 -5.53 -6.09 8.25
C TYR A 213 -5.30 -6.35 9.73
N GLY A 214 -6.19 -7.09 10.34
CA GLY A 214 -6.23 -7.46 11.75
C GLY A 214 -7.35 -8.46 12.00
N ASN A 215 -7.67 -8.72 13.28
CA ASN A 215 -8.90 -9.45 13.61
C ASN A 215 -10.13 -8.62 13.21
N ASP A 216 -11.28 -9.28 13.07
CA ASP A 216 -12.49 -8.65 12.52
C ASP A 216 -12.95 -7.43 13.33
N GLU A 217 -12.92 -7.50 14.66
CA GLU A 217 -13.32 -6.41 15.55
C GLU A 217 -12.41 -5.17 15.39
N TRP A 218 -11.10 -5.38 15.40
CA TRP A 218 -10.13 -4.31 15.18
C TRP A 218 -10.26 -3.72 13.78
N ALA A 219 -10.37 -4.58 12.75
CA ALA A 219 -10.48 -4.12 11.36
C ALA A 219 -11.72 -3.28 11.11
N GLU A 220 -12.87 -3.63 11.70
CA GLU A 220 -14.10 -2.83 11.61
C GLU A 220 -13.99 -1.52 12.39
N SER A 221 -13.43 -1.56 13.60
CA SER A 221 -13.19 -0.36 14.41
C SER A 221 -12.26 0.61 13.70
N GLU A 222 -11.15 0.10 13.17
CA GLU A 222 -10.15 0.87 12.45
C GLU A 222 -10.70 1.44 11.13
N ALA A 223 -11.52 0.66 10.41
CA ALA A 223 -12.17 1.13 9.20
C ALA A 223 -13.11 2.31 9.49
N ARG A 224 -13.88 2.27 10.59
CA ARG A 224 -14.74 3.40 11.02
C ARG A 224 -13.90 4.61 11.42
N ARG A 225 -12.86 4.40 12.23
CA ARG A 225 -11.99 5.47 12.75
C ARG A 225 -11.26 6.23 11.63
N MET A 226 -10.85 5.52 10.58
CA MET A 226 -10.09 6.08 9.45
C MET A 226 -10.92 6.37 8.19
N ASN A 227 -12.27 6.31 8.27
CA ASN A 227 -13.17 6.50 7.13
C ASN A 227 -12.88 5.54 5.95
N LEU A 228 -12.56 4.28 6.27
CA LEU A 228 -12.24 3.23 5.31
C LEU A 228 -13.38 2.23 5.10
N GLU A 229 -14.60 2.45 5.61
CA GLU A 229 -15.72 1.51 5.56
C GLU A 229 -16.07 1.10 4.12
N SER A 230 -15.84 1.99 3.16
CA SER A 230 -16.02 1.69 1.74
C SER A 230 -15.11 0.57 1.24
N THR A 231 -13.94 0.39 1.88
CA THR A 231 -12.99 -0.68 1.53
C THR A 231 -13.44 -2.05 2.02
N MET A 232 -14.30 -2.11 3.05
CA MET A 232 -14.83 -3.33 3.65
C MET A 232 -16.01 -3.92 2.85
N ARG A 233 -16.73 -3.09 2.10
CA ARG A 233 -17.94 -3.51 1.35
C ARG A 233 -17.59 -4.45 0.20
N PRO A 234 -18.41 -5.48 -0.10
CA PRO A 234 -18.24 -6.31 -1.29
C PRO A 234 -18.23 -5.46 -2.57
N ARG A 235 -17.46 -5.87 -3.57
CA ARG A 235 -17.50 -5.22 -4.90
C ARG A 235 -18.78 -5.65 -5.63
N GLY A 236 -19.39 -4.70 -6.31
CA GLY A 236 -20.55 -4.94 -7.17
C GLY A 236 -21.58 -3.83 -7.04
N ARG A 237 -22.53 -3.83 -7.99
CA ARG A 237 -23.71 -2.95 -7.89
C ARG A 237 -24.54 -3.40 -6.69
N PRO A 238 -24.97 -2.50 -5.78
CA PRO A 238 -25.89 -2.86 -4.70
C PRO A 238 -27.11 -3.58 -5.30
N LYS A 239 -27.50 -4.70 -4.69
CA LYS A 239 -28.75 -5.36 -5.10
C LYS A 239 -29.87 -4.34 -4.95
N LYS A 240 -30.66 -4.10 -6.04
CA LYS A 240 -31.88 -3.30 -5.94
C LYS A 240 -32.76 -3.98 -4.90
N LEU A 241 -33.04 -3.28 -3.81
CA LEU A 241 -34.11 -3.66 -2.90
C LEU A 241 -35.42 -3.62 -3.74
N LEU A 242 -36.01 -4.77 -4.01
CA LEU A 242 -37.34 -4.84 -4.52
C LEU A 242 -38.28 -4.33 -3.40
N ILE A 243 -38.67 -3.05 -3.50
CA ILE A 243 -39.75 -2.53 -2.68
C ILE A 243 -40.97 -3.34 -3.07
N LYS A 244 -41.40 -4.27 -2.20
CA LYS A 244 -42.68 -4.93 -2.33
C LYS A 244 -43.72 -3.82 -2.22
N GLN A 245 -44.32 -3.45 -3.36
CA GLN A 245 -45.53 -2.65 -3.37
C GLN A 245 -46.62 -3.48 -2.70
N ASN A 246 -47.07 -3.05 -1.53
CA ASN A 246 -48.26 -3.60 -0.94
C ASN A 246 -49.44 -3.26 -1.87
N PRO A 247 -50.26 -4.23 -2.27
CA PRO A 247 -51.47 -3.92 -3.02
C PRO A 247 -52.41 -3.10 -2.16
N ILE A 248 -52.76 -1.92 -2.67
CA ILE A 248 -53.81 -1.09 -2.09
C ILE A 248 -55.10 -1.95 -2.11
N LYS A 249 -55.62 -2.29 -0.95
CA LYS A 249 -56.98 -2.84 -0.83
C LYS A 249 -57.94 -1.70 -1.13
N GLU A 250 -58.56 -1.76 -2.30
CA GLU A 250 -59.77 -0.98 -2.57
C GLU A 250 -60.91 -1.55 -1.71
N THR A 251 -61.51 -0.68 -0.89
CA THR A 251 -62.79 -0.86 -0.21
C THR A 251 -63.84 -0.07 -0.93
#